data_340242e110f5c67268e27d423fd13c05
#
_entry.id   340242e110f5c67268e27d423fd13c05
#
_cell.length_a   1.000
_cell.length_b   1.000
_cell.length_c   1.000
_cell.angle_alpha   90.00
_cell.angle_beta   90.00
_cell.angle_gamma   90.00
#
_symmetry.space_group_name_H-M   'P 1'
#
loop_
_entity.id
_entity.type
_entity.pdbx_description
1 polymer ?
#
loop_
_entity_poly.entity_id
_entity_poly.type
_entity_poly.pdbx_seq_one_letter_code
_entity_poly.pdbx_strand_id
1 'polypeptide(L)'
;MRVFQTAGFAVAAMICGVALSGIAFAAGDAEAGADKIAICAACHGKDGIATAGIYPNLAGQSADYLESSMKAYREGQRKGGMSAVMTPQATHLSDEDIADIAAYYSQQ
;
A
#
# COMPACT_ATOMS: atom_id res chain seq x y z
N MET A 1 -39.90 -24.79 61.63
CA MET A 1 -40.02 -24.47 60.21
C MET A 1 -38.73 -23.83 59.77
N ARG A 2 -37.83 -24.57 59.13
CA ARG A 2 -36.52 -24.09 58.71
C ARG A 2 -36.60 -23.76 57.21
N VAL A 3 -36.37 -22.48 56.92
CA VAL A 3 -36.30 -22.01 55.52
C VAL A 3 -34.86 -22.19 55.02
N PHE A 4 -34.72 -23.05 54.03
CA PHE A 4 -33.43 -23.20 53.35
C PHE A 4 -33.30 -22.09 52.29
N GLN A 5 -32.35 -21.16 52.52
CA GLN A 5 -31.90 -20.21 51.53
C GLN A 5 -30.90 -20.91 50.60
N THR A 6 -31.31 -21.11 49.39
CA THR A 6 -30.40 -21.56 48.32
C THR A 6 -29.66 -20.32 47.77
N ALA A 7 -28.36 -20.27 48.08
CA ALA A 7 -27.47 -19.28 47.47
C ALA A 7 -27.16 -19.69 46.03
N GLY A 8 -27.68 -18.92 45.07
CA GLY A 8 -27.32 -19.09 43.65
C GLY A 8 -25.94 -18.50 43.39
N PHE A 9 -25.01 -19.35 43.01
CA PHE A 9 -23.72 -18.92 42.50
C PHE A 9 -23.91 -18.48 41.04
N ALA A 10 -23.83 -17.18 40.77
CA ALA A 10 -23.73 -16.63 39.43
C ALA A 10 -22.28 -16.82 38.95
N VAL A 11 -22.07 -17.74 38.04
CA VAL A 11 -20.79 -17.87 37.33
C VAL A 11 -20.76 -16.80 36.24
N ALA A 12 -20.02 -15.72 36.50
CA ALA A 12 -19.71 -14.75 35.48
C ALA A 12 -18.69 -15.35 34.49
N ALA A 13 -19.15 -15.73 33.30
CA ALA A 13 -18.26 -16.11 32.22
C ALA A 13 -17.54 -14.87 31.69
N MET A 14 -16.26 -14.70 32.03
CA MET A 14 -15.38 -13.71 31.40
C MET A 14 -15.08 -14.22 29.98
N ILE A 15 -15.75 -13.61 28.99
CA ILE A 15 -15.39 -13.78 27.58
C ILE A 15 -14.16 -12.92 27.35
N CYS A 16 -12.98 -13.56 27.38
CA CYS A 16 -11.75 -12.92 26.96
C CYS A 16 -11.78 -12.75 25.44
N GLY A 17 -12.22 -11.57 24.98
CA GLY A 17 -12.19 -11.22 23.57
C GLY A 17 -10.74 -11.09 23.12
N VAL A 18 -10.22 -12.09 22.38
CA VAL A 18 -8.95 -11.95 21.68
C VAL A 18 -9.18 -10.97 20.54
N ALA A 19 -8.76 -9.73 20.73
CA ALA A 19 -8.68 -8.77 19.63
C ALA A 19 -7.58 -9.27 18.69
N LEU A 20 -7.97 -9.83 17.54
CA LEU A 20 -7.05 -10.06 16.43
C LEU A 20 -6.64 -8.68 15.91
N SER A 21 -5.50 -8.17 16.39
CA SER A 21 -4.83 -7.04 15.78
C SER A 21 -4.30 -7.50 14.44
N GLY A 22 -5.12 -7.33 13.37
CA GLY A 22 -4.65 -7.48 12.02
C GLY A 22 -3.50 -6.49 11.81
N ILE A 23 -2.38 -6.96 11.24
CA ILE A 23 -1.30 -6.09 10.80
C ILE A 23 -1.89 -5.28 9.64
N ALA A 24 -2.36 -4.07 9.93
CA ALA A 24 -2.73 -3.13 8.90
C ALA A 24 -1.41 -2.64 8.26
N PHE A 25 -1.14 -3.03 7.02
CA PHE A 25 -0.15 -2.34 6.22
C PHE A 25 -0.65 -0.91 6.05
N ALA A 26 0.12 0.07 6.55
CA ALA A 26 -0.22 1.46 6.35
C ALA A 26 -0.26 1.74 4.85
N ALA A 27 -1.41 2.19 4.34
CA ALA A 27 -1.52 2.70 2.98
C ALA A 27 -0.55 3.88 2.82
N GLY A 28 -0.01 4.09 1.61
CA GLY A 28 0.82 5.23 1.31
C GLY A 28 0.03 6.54 1.41
N ASP A 29 0.77 7.63 1.57
CA ASP A 29 0.25 9.00 1.62
C ASP A 29 0.39 9.65 0.24
N ALA A 30 -0.74 9.92 -0.43
CA ALA A 30 -0.76 10.55 -1.75
C ALA A 30 -0.21 11.98 -1.75
N GLU A 31 -0.39 12.74 -0.67
CA GLU A 31 0.16 14.09 -0.55
C GLU A 31 1.69 14.05 -0.45
N ALA A 32 2.23 13.16 0.36
CA ALA A 32 3.67 12.90 0.41
C ALA A 32 4.19 12.37 -0.94
N GLY A 33 3.42 11.53 -1.61
CA GLY A 33 3.73 11.02 -2.96
C GLY A 33 3.87 12.13 -3.99
N ALA A 34 3.05 13.17 -3.93
CA ALA A 34 3.13 14.32 -4.83
C ALA A 34 4.50 14.98 -4.82
N ASP A 35 5.19 14.98 -3.69
CA ASP A 35 6.54 15.54 -3.55
C ASP A 35 7.65 14.60 -4.04
N LYS A 36 7.31 13.35 -4.35
CA LYS A 36 8.27 12.31 -4.73
C LYS A 36 8.25 11.92 -6.21
N ILE A 37 7.33 12.45 -6.99
CA ILE A 37 7.07 12.01 -8.38
C ILE A 37 7.83 12.78 -9.45
N ALA A 38 8.68 13.74 -9.12
CA ALA A 38 9.30 14.63 -10.11
C ALA A 38 9.97 13.86 -11.26
N ILE A 39 10.74 12.82 -10.95
CA ILE A 39 11.40 11.99 -11.94
C ILE A 39 10.41 11.08 -12.68
N CYS A 40 9.39 10.60 -12.02
CA CYS A 40 8.33 9.77 -12.59
C CYS A 40 7.51 10.55 -13.61
N ALA A 41 7.16 11.78 -13.27
CA ALA A 41 6.34 12.65 -14.09
C ALA A 41 6.97 13.01 -15.43
N ALA A 42 8.30 12.99 -15.53
CA ALA A 42 9.01 13.24 -16.78
C ALA A 42 8.57 12.29 -17.92
N CYS A 43 8.21 11.06 -17.58
CA CYS A 43 7.75 10.05 -18.54
C CYS A 43 6.27 9.71 -18.38
N HIS A 44 5.80 9.56 -17.15
CA HIS A 44 4.43 9.12 -16.85
C HIS A 44 3.42 10.26 -16.67
N GLY A 45 3.87 11.51 -16.73
CA GLY A 45 3.03 12.68 -16.47
C GLY A 45 2.78 12.91 -14.98
N LYS A 46 2.55 14.16 -14.62
CA LYS A 46 2.18 14.55 -13.25
C LYS A 46 0.81 14.01 -12.87
N ASP A 47 -0.09 13.93 -13.82
CA ASP A 47 -1.45 13.40 -13.69
C ASP A 47 -1.55 11.91 -14.02
N GLY A 48 -0.41 11.25 -14.25
CA GLY A 48 -0.37 9.84 -14.61
C GLY A 48 -0.74 9.54 -16.06
N ILE A 49 -0.84 10.57 -16.90
CA ILE A 49 -0.99 10.43 -18.35
C ILE A 49 0.39 10.58 -18.99
N ALA A 50 0.84 9.54 -19.67
CA ALA A 50 2.18 9.49 -20.25
C ALA A 50 2.45 10.62 -21.23
N THR A 51 3.68 11.14 -21.21
CA THR A 51 4.13 12.21 -22.10
C THR A 51 4.38 11.72 -23.54
N ALA A 52 4.56 10.42 -23.72
CA ALA A 52 4.74 9.78 -25.02
C ALA A 52 4.17 8.36 -24.97
N GLY A 53 3.77 7.86 -26.15
CA GLY A 53 3.09 6.56 -26.27
C GLY A 53 3.93 5.34 -25.90
N ILE A 54 5.25 5.49 -25.74
CA ILE A 54 6.15 4.42 -25.29
C ILE A 54 6.12 4.20 -23.79
N TYR A 55 5.57 5.14 -23.01
CA TYR A 55 5.43 5.05 -21.58
C TYR A 55 3.99 4.70 -21.20
N PRO A 56 3.76 3.86 -20.18
CA PRO A 56 2.42 3.55 -19.76
C PRO A 56 1.81 4.68 -18.92
N ASN A 57 0.50 4.85 -19.04
CA ASN A 57 -0.29 5.66 -18.13
C ASN A 57 -0.35 4.99 -16.74
N LEU A 58 -0.29 5.78 -15.70
CA LEU A 58 -0.40 5.32 -14.31
C LEU A 58 -1.68 5.77 -13.64
N ALA A 59 -2.37 6.76 -14.22
CA ALA A 59 -3.60 7.32 -13.68
C ALA A 59 -4.65 6.26 -13.40
N GLY A 60 -5.17 6.25 -12.17
CA GLY A 60 -6.25 5.33 -11.77
C GLY A 60 -5.86 3.87 -11.64
N GLN A 61 -4.59 3.52 -11.81
CA GLN A 61 -4.13 2.16 -11.56
C GLN A 61 -4.20 1.83 -10.06
N SER A 62 -4.44 0.56 -9.72
CA SER A 62 -4.51 0.15 -8.32
C SER A 62 -3.20 0.44 -7.59
N ALA A 63 -3.29 0.99 -6.38
CA ALA A 63 -2.11 1.29 -5.56
C ALA A 63 -1.31 0.02 -5.25
N ASP A 64 -1.97 -1.09 -4.96
CA ASP A 64 -1.31 -2.38 -4.70
C ASP A 64 -0.52 -2.86 -5.92
N TYR A 65 -1.08 -2.71 -7.11
CA TYR A 65 -0.38 -3.09 -8.35
C TYR A 65 0.82 -2.18 -8.61
N LEU A 66 0.67 -0.86 -8.46
CA LEU A 66 1.76 0.09 -8.61
C LEU A 66 2.89 -0.18 -7.62
N GLU A 67 2.54 -0.43 -6.37
CA GLU A 67 3.51 -0.73 -5.31
C GLU A 67 4.27 -2.02 -5.59
N SER A 68 3.58 -3.11 -5.89
CA SER A 68 4.21 -4.40 -6.21
C SER A 68 5.07 -4.33 -7.46
N SER A 69 4.65 -3.58 -8.47
CA SER A 69 5.41 -3.37 -9.71
C SER A 69 6.72 -2.61 -9.45
N MET A 70 6.68 -1.53 -8.68
CA MET A 70 7.87 -0.77 -8.33
C MET A 70 8.85 -1.58 -7.48
N LYS A 71 8.37 -2.37 -6.54
CA LYS A 71 9.20 -3.31 -5.77
C LYS A 71 9.85 -4.35 -6.68
N ALA A 72 9.11 -4.90 -7.64
CA ALA A 72 9.64 -5.86 -8.60
C ALA A 72 10.74 -5.26 -9.49
N TYR A 73 10.61 -4.00 -9.91
CA TYR A 73 11.67 -3.28 -10.60
C TYR A 73 12.88 -3.05 -9.70
N ARG A 74 12.68 -2.56 -8.49
CA ARG A 74 13.74 -2.30 -7.51
C ARG A 74 14.58 -3.55 -7.24
N GLU A 75 13.95 -4.69 -7.13
CA GLU A 75 14.56 -5.98 -6.80
C GLU A 75 15.05 -6.77 -8.03
N GLY A 76 14.89 -6.20 -9.23
CA GLY A 76 15.31 -6.83 -10.48
C GLY A 76 14.49 -8.06 -10.88
N GLN A 77 13.30 -8.24 -10.32
CA GLN A 77 12.41 -9.36 -10.60
C GLN A 77 11.63 -9.16 -11.90
N ARG A 78 11.36 -7.91 -12.27
CA ARG A 78 10.67 -7.57 -13.52
C ARG A 78 11.71 -7.27 -14.59
N LYS A 79 11.70 -8.05 -15.68
CA LYS A 79 12.69 -8.02 -16.75
C LYS A 79 11.98 -7.99 -18.11
N GLY A 80 12.76 -7.63 -19.14
CA GLY A 80 12.29 -7.58 -20.51
C GLY A 80 11.68 -6.23 -20.92
N GLY A 81 11.55 -5.98 -22.20
CA GLY A 81 11.02 -4.75 -22.77
C GLY A 81 11.71 -3.51 -22.19
N MET A 82 10.92 -2.54 -21.75
CA MET A 82 11.39 -1.27 -21.16
C MET A 82 11.71 -1.37 -19.68
N SER A 83 11.75 -2.56 -19.08
CA SER A 83 12.06 -2.73 -17.65
C SER A 83 13.41 -2.14 -17.25
N ALA A 84 14.40 -2.17 -18.17
CA ALA A 84 15.72 -1.59 -17.95
C ALA A 84 15.68 -0.06 -17.71
N VAL A 85 14.63 0.62 -18.17
CA VAL A 85 14.43 2.07 -17.89
C VAL A 85 13.92 2.27 -16.47
N MET A 86 13.00 1.42 -16.00
CA MET A 86 12.37 1.56 -14.69
C MET A 86 13.24 1.08 -13.53
N THR A 87 14.04 0.04 -13.72
CA THR A 87 14.87 -0.52 -12.65
C THR A 87 15.77 0.52 -11.97
N PRO A 88 16.54 1.37 -12.69
CA PRO A 88 17.34 2.42 -12.07
C PRO A 88 16.49 3.45 -11.31
N GLN A 89 15.29 3.74 -11.77
CA GLN A 89 14.37 4.71 -11.14
C GLN A 89 13.85 4.19 -9.80
N ALA A 90 13.62 2.89 -9.69
CA ALA A 90 13.08 2.25 -8.49
C ALA A 90 14.14 1.89 -7.45
N THR A 91 15.40 1.76 -7.84
CA THR A 91 16.49 1.23 -6.98
C THR A 91 16.69 2.03 -5.70
N HIS A 92 16.46 3.34 -5.73
CA HIS A 92 16.69 4.24 -4.58
C HIS A 92 15.46 4.42 -3.69
N LEU A 93 14.32 3.87 -4.09
CA LEU A 93 13.07 4.08 -3.38
C LEU A 93 12.96 3.16 -2.17
N SER A 94 12.60 3.73 -1.02
CA SER A 94 12.19 2.95 0.15
C SER A 94 10.80 2.36 -0.04
N ASP A 95 10.40 1.44 0.82
CA ASP A 95 9.02 0.93 0.82
C ASP A 95 8.00 2.04 1.06
N GLU A 96 8.32 3.00 1.92
CA GLU A 96 7.47 4.18 2.16
C GLU A 96 7.36 5.06 0.90
N ASP A 97 8.47 5.35 0.24
CA ASP A 97 8.46 6.12 -1.02
C ASP A 97 7.59 5.45 -2.06
N ILE A 98 7.73 4.15 -2.23
CA ILE A 98 6.94 3.36 -3.18
C ILE A 98 5.45 3.40 -2.83
N ALA A 99 5.11 3.22 -1.56
CA ALA A 99 3.72 3.28 -1.11
C ALA A 99 3.10 4.67 -1.35
N ASP A 100 3.82 5.74 -1.07
CA ASP A 100 3.36 7.11 -1.26
C ASP A 100 3.17 7.45 -2.75
N ILE A 101 4.12 7.08 -3.60
CA ILE A 101 4.04 7.28 -5.05
C ILE A 101 2.87 6.47 -5.63
N ALA A 102 2.69 5.22 -5.20
CA ALA A 102 1.57 4.39 -5.61
C ALA A 102 0.23 4.99 -5.20
N ALA A 103 0.12 5.51 -3.97
CA ALA A 103 -1.07 6.20 -3.50
C ALA A 103 -1.38 7.44 -4.34
N TYR A 104 -0.37 8.24 -4.69
CA TYR A 104 -0.52 9.41 -5.52
C TYR A 104 -1.10 9.06 -6.91
N TYR A 105 -0.45 8.18 -7.65
CA TYR A 105 -0.88 7.88 -9.02
C TYR A 105 -2.20 7.10 -9.08
N SER A 106 -2.52 6.30 -8.09
CA SER A 106 -3.80 5.59 -8.04
C SER A 106 -5.01 6.52 -7.94
N GLN A 107 -4.81 7.74 -7.47
CA GLN A 107 -5.85 8.76 -7.27
C GLN A 107 -5.95 9.77 -8.41
N GLN A 108 -5.13 9.64 -9.44
CA GLN A 108 -5.16 10.56 -10.59
C GLN A 108 -6.26 10.23 -11.60
#